data_ddd0b800dcf94dc1618f7a5db4c2a585
#
_entry.id   ddd0b800dcf94dc1618f7a5db4c2a585
#
_cell.length_a   1.000
_cell.length_b   1.000
_cell.length_c   1.000
_cell.angle_alpha   90.00
_cell.angle_beta   90.00
_cell.angle_gamma   90.00
#
_symmetry.space_group_name_H-M   'P 1'
#
loop_
_entity.id
_entity.type
_entity.pdbx_description
1 polymer ?
#
loop_
_entity_poly.entity_id
_entity_poly.type
_entity_poly.pdbx_seq_one_letter_code
_entity_poly.pdbx_strand_id
1 'polypeptide(L)'
;MEQISRVMHPLFREKIMSAEAAAAQIMPGDNVGMSGFTGSGHPKVVPVELAKRIEAAHARGEPFRIGVWTGASTAPELDGALAKVNGIEMRLPYQSDPVCRQKINEGTMQYADIHLSHVAQHAWFGFYGKLNVALIEVTAVLE
;
A
#
# COMPACT_ATOMS: atom_id res chain seq x y z
N MET A 1 22.91 -10.51 -2.21
CA MET A 1 23.10 -11.83 -1.55
C MET A 1 22.49 -11.89 -0.15
N GLU A 2 22.53 -10.81 0.61
CA GLU A 2 22.02 -10.79 2.01
C GLU A 2 20.49 -11.02 2.12
N GLN A 3 19.71 -10.59 1.15
CA GLN A 3 18.25 -10.78 1.15
C GLN A 3 17.81 -12.24 0.98
N ILE A 4 18.56 -13.04 0.21
CA ILE A 4 18.24 -14.46 -0.02
C ILE A 4 18.43 -15.28 1.27
N SER A 5 19.36 -14.89 2.14
CA SER A 5 19.62 -15.59 3.41
C SER A 5 18.48 -15.47 4.42
N ARG A 6 17.60 -14.46 4.28
CA ARG A 6 16.45 -14.23 5.16
C ARG A 6 15.18 -14.97 4.71
N VAL A 7 15.19 -15.56 3.53
CA VAL A 7 14.09 -16.42 3.04
C VAL A 7 14.53 -17.87 3.18
N MET A 8 14.11 -18.51 4.26
CA MET A 8 14.56 -19.86 4.61
C MET A 8 13.74 -20.94 3.89
N HIS A 9 12.45 -20.68 3.65
CA HIS A 9 11.59 -21.64 2.97
C HIS A 9 11.92 -21.74 1.47
N PRO A 10 12.21 -22.92 0.91
CA PRO A 10 12.66 -23.09 -0.47
C PRO A 10 11.68 -22.55 -1.50
N LEU A 11 10.38 -22.84 -1.34
CA LEU A 11 9.32 -22.38 -2.29
C LEU A 11 9.19 -20.85 -2.36
N PHE A 12 9.54 -20.13 -1.30
CA PHE A 12 9.50 -18.67 -1.32
C PHE A 12 10.74 -18.05 -1.95
N ARG A 13 11.88 -18.78 -1.96
CA ARG A 13 13.08 -18.32 -2.68
C ARG A 13 12.86 -18.16 -4.17
N GLU A 14 12.08 -19.06 -4.76
CA GLU A 14 11.72 -19.01 -6.19
C GLU A 14 10.78 -17.85 -6.53
N LYS A 15 10.13 -17.27 -5.53
CA LYS A 15 9.20 -16.14 -5.68
C LYS A 15 9.85 -14.78 -5.43
N ILE A 16 11.15 -14.74 -5.11
CA ILE A 16 11.86 -13.48 -4.92
C ILE A 16 11.89 -12.72 -6.25
N MET A 17 11.46 -11.49 -6.22
CA MET A 17 11.42 -10.62 -7.39
C MET A 17 11.84 -9.20 -7.03
N SER A 18 12.06 -8.35 -8.03
CA SER A 18 12.31 -6.93 -7.81
C SER A 18 11.07 -6.21 -7.29
N ALA A 19 11.27 -5.05 -6.66
CA ALA A 19 10.15 -4.23 -6.20
C ALA A 19 9.27 -3.72 -7.35
N GLU A 20 9.85 -3.46 -8.52
CA GLU A 20 9.12 -3.12 -9.75
C GLU A 20 8.22 -4.27 -10.20
N ALA A 21 8.75 -5.51 -10.22
CA ALA A 21 7.97 -6.68 -10.57
C ALA A 21 6.84 -6.94 -9.57
N ALA A 22 7.08 -6.70 -8.27
CA ALA A 22 6.05 -6.79 -7.24
C ALA A 22 4.98 -5.69 -7.43
N ALA A 23 5.39 -4.45 -7.67
CA ALA A 23 4.46 -3.34 -7.95
C ALA A 23 3.65 -3.58 -9.24
N ALA A 24 4.19 -4.32 -10.22
CA ALA A 24 3.48 -4.67 -11.44
C ALA A 24 2.30 -5.64 -11.22
N GLN A 25 2.25 -6.33 -10.09
CA GLN A 25 1.12 -7.20 -9.73
C GLN A 25 -0.12 -6.41 -9.26
N ILE A 26 0.05 -5.13 -8.91
CA ILE A 26 -1.02 -4.30 -8.40
C ILE A 26 -1.71 -3.60 -9.58
N MET A 27 -3.02 -3.77 -9.69
CA MET A 27 -3.80 -3.27 -10.81
C MET A 27 -4.61 -2.01 -10.43
N PRO A 28 -5.00 -1.18 -11.41
CA PRO A 28 -5.93 -0.08 -11.17
C PRO A 28 -7.21 -0.57 -10.49
N GLY A 29 -7.62 0.12 -9.42
CA GLY A 29 -8.80 -0.24 -8.65
C GLY A 29 -8.59 -1.27 -7.54
N ASP A 30 -7.39 -1.84 -7.40
CA ASP A 30 -7.10 -2.76 -6.31
C ASP A 30 -7.13 -2.05 -4.94
N ASN A 31 -7.62 -2.75 -3.93
CA ASN A 31 -7.42 -2.39 -2.53
C ASN A 31 -6.17 -3.09 -2.01
N VAL A 32 -5.22 -2.31 -1.53
CA VAL A 32 -3.92 -2.77 -1.06
C VAL A 32 -3.80 -2.56 0.44
N GLY A 33 -3.75 -3.66 1.18
CA GLY A 33 -3.46 -3.66 2.61
C GLY A 33 -1.96 -3.54 2.86
N MET A 34 -1.55 -2.65 3.75
CA MET A 34 -0.13 -2.43 4.05
C MET A 34 0.12 -2.54 5.54
N SER A 35 1.14 -3.30 5.93
CA SER A 35 1.52 -3.51 7.33
C SER A 35 2.10 -2.25 7.97
N GLY A 36 2.30 -2.32 9.27
CA GLY A 36 3.03 -1.32 10.04
C GLY A 36 2.20 -0.64 11.13
N PHE A 37 2.93 0.05 11.97
CA PHE A 37 2.38 0.87 13.04
C PHE A 37 3.17 2.18 13.11
N THR A 38 2.52 3.31 12.89
CA THR A 38 3.15 4.63 12.73
C THR A 38 4.29 4.58 11.70
N GLY A 39 5.50 4.99 12.01
CA GLY A 39 6.66 4.94 11.13
C GLY A 39 7.46 3.63 11.18
N SER A 40 6.90 2.51 11.64
CA SER A 40 7.60 1.24 11.82
C SER A 40 6.89 0.08 11.15
N GLY A 41 7.63 -0.85 10.54
CA GLY A 41 7.10 -2.08 9.96
C GLY A 41 6.22 -1.89 8.72
N HIS A 42 6.29 -0.73 8.06
CA HIS A 42 5.58 -0.46 6.82
C HIS A 42 6.45 -0.80 5.60
N PRO A 43 5.85 -1.21 4.47
CA PRO A 43 6.60 -1.44 3.24
C PRO A 43 7.19 -0.14 2.70
N LYS A 44 8.50 -0.14 2.40
CA LYS A 44 9.25 1.08 2.03
C LYS A 44 9.56 1.18 0.55
N VAL A 45 9.66 0.06 -0.15
CA VAL A 45 10.19 0.01 -1.51
C VAL A 45 9.08 -0.17 -2.55
N VAL A 46 8.20 -1.16 -2.37
CA VAL A 46 7.13 -1.44 -3.33
C VAL A 46 6.17 -0.27 -3.53
N PRO A 47 5.73 0.48 -2.49
CA PRO A 47 4.85 1.63 -2.71
C PRO A 47 5.52 2.75 -3.52
N VAL A 48 6.83 2.94 -3.41
CA VAL A 48 7.58 3.92 -4.21
C VAL A 48 7.63 3.51 -5.68
N GLU A 49 7.89 2.23 -5.97
CA GLU A 49 7.87 1.72 -7.36
C GLU A 49 6.44 1.75 -7.95
N LEU A 50 5.44 1.46 -7.13
CA LEU A 50 4.05 1.61 -7.53
C LEU A 50 3.69 3.07 -7.85
N ALA A 51 4.17 4.03 -7.08
CA ALA A 51 3.96 5.46 -7.35
C ALA A 51 4.56 5.87 -8.71
N LYS A 52 5.77 5.43 -9.04
CA LYS A 52 6.38 5.67 -10.37
C LYS A 52 5.54 5.08 -11.50
N ARG A 53 5.01 3.86 -11.31
CA ARG A 53 4.16 3.20 -12.29
C ARG A 53 2.84 3.93 -12.49
N ILE A 54 2.23 4.43 -11.42
CA ILE A 54 1.01 5.24 -11.45
C ILE A 54 1.27 6.57 -12.19
N GLU A 55 2.36 7.25 -11.86
CA GLU A 55 2.76 8.50 -12.52
C GLU A 55 2.94 8.31 -14.03
N ALA A 56 3.62 7.24 -14.43
CA ALA A 56 3.81 6.89 -15.84
C ALA A 56 2.48 6.56 -16.54
N ALA A 57 1.53 5.92 -15.88
CA ALA A 57 0.20 5.67 -16.43
C ALA A 57 -0.57 6.99 -16.63
N HIS A 58 -0.57 7.86 -15.63
CA HIS A 58 -1.22 9.17 -15.72
C HIS A 58 -0.62 10.04 -16.85
N ALA A 59 0.70 9.98 -17.05
CA ALA A 59 1.37 10.68 -18.16
C ALA A 59 0.89 10.21 -19.57
N ARG A 60 0.36 8.98 -19.66
CA ARG A 60 -0.26 8.44 -20.88
C ARG A 60 -1.77 8.66 -20.95
N GLY A 61 -2.36 9.35 -19.97
CA GLY A 61 -3.80 9.55 -19.85
C GLY A 61 -4.57 8.31 -19.35
N GLU A 62 -3.86 7.31 -18.80
CA GLU A 62 -4.46 6.10 -18.26
C GLU A 62 -4.82 6.31 -16.78
N PRO A 63 -6.09 6.12 -16.35
CA PRO A 63 -6.45 6.26 -14.95
C PRO A 63 -5.88 5.11 -14.13
N PHE A 64 -5.16 5.44 -13.05
CA PHE A 64 -4.63 4.45 -12.13
C PHE A 64 -4.69 4.96 -10.69
N ARG A 65 -5.64 4.47 -9.93
CA ARG A 65 -5.77 4.74 -8.50
C ARG A 65 -6.06 3.43 -7.76
N ILE A 66 -5.68 3.36 -6.50
CA ILE A 66 -5.86 2.20 -5.61
C ILE A 66 -6.47 2.62 -4.28
N GLY A 67 -7.10 1.68 -3.60
CA GLY A 67 -7.41 1.82 -2.18
C GLY A 67 -6.18 1.50 -1.34
N VAL A 68 -5.86 2.33 -0.34
CA VAL A 68 -4.76 2.10 0.61
C VAL A 68 -5.34 1.86 1.99
N TRP A 69 -5.21 0.64 2.47
CA TRP A 69 -5.71 0.18 3.75
C TRP A 69 -4.54 -0.16 4.67
N THR A 70 -4.50 0.47 5.84
CA THR A 70 -3.45 0.19 6.82
C THR A 70 -4.06 -0.10 8.19
N GLY A 71 -3.21 -0.34 9.19
CA GLY A 71 -3.54 -0.07 10.60
C GLY A 71 -3.26 1.41 10.89
N ALA A 72 -2.43 1.70 11.89
CA ALA A 72 -1.96 3.07 12.16
C ALA A 72 -0.73 3.47 11.34
N SER A 73 -0.43 2.75 10.26
CA SER A 73 0.76 2.98 9.43
C SER A 73 0.56 4.15 8.50
N THR A 74 1.53 5.05 8.48
CA THR A 74 1.61 6.21 7.58
C THR A 74 3.08 6.60 7.43
N ALA A 75 3.54 6.91 6.22
CA ALA A 75 4.92 7.30 5.97
C ALA A 75 5.06 8.00 4.61
N PRO A 76 6.08 8.89 4.47
CA PRO A 76 6.34 9.56 3.20
C PRO A 76 6.55 8.60 2.01
N GLU A 77 7.21 7.46 2.24
CA GLU A 77 7.46 6.42 1.24
C GLU A 77 6.28 5.46 1.01
N LEU A 78 5.27 5.50 1.85
CA LEU A 78 4.04 4.71 1.71
C LEU A 78 2.95 5.56 1.07
N ASP A 79 2.08 6.13 1.91
CA ASP A 79 0.93 6.91 1.47
C ASP A 79 1.33 8.29 0.92
N GLY A 80 2.39 8.91 1.42
CA GLY A 80 2.92 10.16 0.88
C GLY A 80 3.37 10.05 -0.58
N ALA A 81 4.11 9.01 -0.94
CA ALA A 81 4.56 8.77 -2.32
C ALA A 81 3.36 8.56 -3.27
N LEU A 82 2.41 7.74 -2.87
CA LEU A 82 1.20 7.45 -3.66
C LEU A 82 0.27 8.68 -3.77
N ALA A 83 0.14 9.46 -2.70
CA ALA A 83 -0.69 10.67 -2.70
C ALA A 83 -0.14 11.75 -3.65
N LYS A 84 1.19 11.93 -3.72
CA LYS A 84 1.84 12.91 -4.60
C LYS A 84 1.47 12.71 -6.08
N VAL A 85 1.34 11.46 -6.50
CA VAL A 85 1.01 11.09 -7.88
C VAL A 85 -0.50 10.88 -8.12
N ASN A 86 -1.37 11.30 -7.21
CA ASN A 86 -2.81 11.05 -7.25
C ASN A 86 -3.19 9.56 -7.34
N GLY A 87 -2.38 8.69 -6.76
CA GLY A 87 -2.52 7.25 -6.84
C GLY A 87 -3.53 6.65 -5.86
N ILE A 88 -4.06 7.44 -4.91
CA ILE A 88 -4.96 6.93 -3.89
C ILE A 88 -6.40 7.36 -4.21
N GLU A 89 -7.29 6.39 -4.36
CA GLU A 89 -8.73 6.59 -4.45
C GLU A 89 -9.35 6.72 -3.07
N MET A 90 -9.04 5.78 -2.18
CA MET A 90 -9.56 5.71 -0.83
C MET A 90 -8.45 5.38 0.17
N ARG A 91 -8.41 6.11 1.28
CA ARG A 91 -7.48 5.90 2.38
C ARG A 91 -8.24 5.55 3.67
N LEU A 92 -7.83 4.48 4.34
CA LEU A 92 -8.37 4.11 5.66
C LEU A 92 -7.30 3.38 6.51
N PRO A 93 -7.46 3.29 7.82
CA PRO A 93 -8.40 4.05 8.69
C PRO A 93 -7.80 5.36 9.18
N TYR A 94 -6.48 5.48 9.17
CA TYR A 94 -5.72 6.59 9.74
C TYR A 94 -4.63 7.06 8.77
N GLN A 95 -4.35 8.35 8.80
CA GLN A 95 -3.23 8.94 8.08
C GLN A 95 -2.73 10.19 8.82
N SER A 96 -1.43 10.49 8.70
CA SER A 96 -0.82 11.73 9.17
C SER A 96 0.03 12.43 8.12
N ASP A 97 0.09 11.88 6.91
CA ASP A 97 0.83 12.48 5.79
C ASP A 97 0.18 13.80 5.36
N PRO A 98 0.96 14.91 5.22
CA PRO A 98 0.39 16.22 4.88
C PRO A 98 -0.21 16.26 3.47
N VAL A 99 0.32 15.51 2.50
CA VAL A 99 -0.22 15.46 1.13
C VAL A 99 -1.55 14.72 1.10
N CYS A 100 -1.65 13.60 1.80
CA CYS A 100 -2.92 12.89 1.98
C CYS A 100 -3.97 13.81 2.61
N ARG A 101 -3.61 14.50 3.69
CA ARG A 101 -4.52 15.42 4.39
C ARG A 101 -5.02 16.53 3.47
N GLN A 102 -4.13 17.12 2.69
CA GLN A 102 -4.52 18.13 1.72
C GLN A 102 -5.55 17.58 0.73
N LYS A 103 -5.28 16.43 0.12
CA LYS A 103 -6.17 15.82 -0.88
C LYS A 103 -7.52 15.38 -0.30
N ILE A 104 -7.55 14.92 0.93
CA ILE A 104 -8.79 14.62 1.66
C ILE A 104 -9.61 15.89 1.85
N ASN A 105 -8.99 16.97 2.31
CA ASN A 105 -9.66 18.26 2.53
C ASN A 105 -10.16 18.91 1.21
N GLU A 106 -9.47 18.66 0.10
CA GLU A 106 -9.87 19.10 -1.24
C GLU A 106 -10.97 18.21 -1.86
N GLY A 107 -11.32 17.09 -1.21
CA GLY A 107 -12.30 16.13 -1.74
C GLY A 107 -11.80 15.30 -2.93
N THR A 108 -10.50 15.28 -3.20
CA THR A 108 -9.89 14.53 -4.31
C THR A 108 -9.44 13.12 -3.91
N MET A 109 -9.46 12.81 -2.63
CA MET A 109 -9.19 11.49 -2.05
C MET A 109 -10.30 11.14 -1.07
N GLN A 110 -10.91 9.97 -1.23
CA GLN A 110 -11.87 9.46 -0.26
C GLN A 110 -11.13 9.04 1.02
N TYR A 111 -11.76 9.26 2.17
CA TYR A 111 -11.20 8.89 3.45
C TYR A 111 -12.26 8.30 4.38
N ALA A 112 -11.92 7.20 5.02
CA ALA A 112 -12.74 6.62 6.07
C ALA A 112 -11.96 6.59 7.38
N ASP A 113 -12.32 7.46 8.31
CA ASP A 113 -11.81 7.43 9.67
C ASP A 113 -12.55 6.35 10.47
N ILE A 114 -11.84 5.28 10.78
CA ILE A 114 -12.41 4.12 11.44
C ILE A 114 -11.56 3.80 12.67
N HIS A 115 -12.23 3.44 13.75
CA HIS A 115 -11.52 2.93 14.93
C HIS A 115 -10.68 1.70 14.55
N LEU A 116 -9.39 1.69 14.90
CA LEU A 116 -8.44 0.64 14.49
C LEU A 116 -8.92 -0.78 14.83
N SER A 117 -9.58 -0.96 15.97
CA SER A 117 -10.11 -2.28 16.37
C SER A 117 -11.21 -2.81 15.45
N HIS A 118 -11.85 -1.95 14.64
CA HIS A 118 -12.91 -2.35 13.72
C HIS A 118 -12.44 -2.61 12.30
N VAL A 119 -11.22 -2.20 11.94
CA VAL A 119 -10.71 -2.30 10.55
C VAL A 119 -10.75 -3.73 10.03
N ALA A 120 -10.28 -4.69 10.82
CA ALA A 120 -10.27 -6.10 10.41
C ALA A 120 -11.68 -6.64 10.16
N GLN A 121 -12.66 -6.27 11.03
CA GLN A 121 -14.07 -6.63 10.85
C GLN A 121 -14.64 -6.01 9.56
N HIS A 122 -14.42 -4.72 9.33
CA HIS A 122 -14.91 -4.03 8.16
C HIS A 122 -14.32 -4.61 6.87
N ALA A 123 -13.03 -4.97 6.89
CA ALA A 123 -12.38 -5.66 5.77
C ALA A 123 -13.00 -7.05 5.55
N TRP A 124 -13.21 -7.81 6.60
CA TRP A 124 -13.82 -9.15 6.52
C TRP A 124 -15.25 -9.12 5.96
N PHE A 125 -16.06 -8.17 6.44
CA PHE A 125 -17.43 -8.02 5.96
C PHE A 125 -17.53 -7.34 4.58
N GLY A 126 -16.42 -6.86 4.02
CA GLY A 126 -16.39 -6.26 2.69
C GLY A 126 -17.02 -4.87 2.61
N PHE A 127 -17.11 -4.11 3.71
CA PHE A 127 -17.74 -2.79 3.73
C PHE A 127 -17.06 -1.78 2.79
N TYR A 128 -15.78 -1.96 2.52
CA TYR A 128 -14.99 -1.14 1.59
C TYR A 128 -14.56 -1.89 0.34
N GLY A 129 -15.24 -2.99 0.03
CA GLY A 129 -14.91 -3.87 -1.09
C GLY A 129 -13.91 -4.98 -0.71
N LYS A 130 -13.39 -5.65 -1.72
CA LYS A 130 -12.45 -6.76 -1.55
C LYS A 130 -11.04 -6.23 -1.33
N LEU A 131 -10.33 -6.79 -0.35
CA LEU A 131 -8.88 -6.63 -0.23
C LEU A 131 -8.20 -7.53 -1.28
N ASN A 132 -7.48 -6.95 -2.24
CA ASN A 132 -6.90 -7.66 -3.37
C ASN A 132 -5.46 -8.08 -3.11
N VAL A 133 -4.66 -7.18 -2.51
CA VAL A 133 -3.22 -7.35 -2.30
C VAL A 133 -2.86 -7.00 -0.86
N ALA A 134 -1.90 -7.72 -0.29
CA ALA A 134 -1.29 -7.38 0.99
C ALA A 134 0.22 -7.16 0.80
N LEU A 135 0.72 -6.03 1.26
CA LEU A 135 2.15 -5.70 1.34
C LEU A 135 2.56 -5.73 2.81
N ILE A 136 3.41 -6.67 3.16
CA ILE A 136 3.83 -6.89 4.55
C ILE A 136 5.34 -6.77 4.66
N GLU A 137 5.80 -5.85 5.50
CA GLU A 137 7.23 -5.78 5.88
C GLU A 137 7.54 -6.92 6.85
N VAL A 138 8.54 -7.72 6.53
CA VAL A 138 8.98 -8.85 7.35
C VAL A 138 10.49 -8.86 7.51
N THR A 139 10.98 -9.35 8.65
CA THR A 139 12.41 -9.49 8.91
C THR A 139 12.99 -10.73 8.20
N ALA A 140 12.22 -11.80 8.16
CA ALA A 140 12.59 -13.06 7.54
C ALA A 140 11.33 -13.86 7.18
N VAL A 141 11.46 -14.79 6.26
CA VAL A 141 10.43 -15.80 5.92
C VAL A 141 10.97 -17.14 6.36
N LEU A 142 10.35 -17.71 7.40
CA LEU A 142 10.66 -19.01 7.98
C LEU A 142 9.77 -20.10 7.38
N GLU A 143 9.86 -21.29 7.92
CA GLU A 143 8.97 -22.42 7.57
C GLU A 143 7.54 -22.21 8.05
#